data_4ae5132fbb6e5bcca5acc6ab541ceace
#
_entry.id   4ae5132fbb6e5bcca5acc6ab541ceace
#
_cell.length_a   1.000
_cell.length_b   1.000
_cell.length_c   1.000
_cell.angle_alpha   90.00
_cell.angle_beta   90.00
_cell.angle_gamma   90.00
#
_symmetry.space_group_name_H-M   'P 1'
#
loop_
_entity.id
_entity.type
_entity.pdbx_description
1 polymer ?
#
loop_
_entity_poly.entity_id
_entity_poly.type
_entity_poly.pdbx_seq_one_letter_code
_entity_poly.pdbx_strand_id
1 'polypeptide(L)'
;MSTGLSRRRFLGTAAAAAALPLIVSRSALGDDKKDAASSRLGVGFIGMGIQSRGHVNFCSDQKDVQVLAVCDVDTKRREAAKEAVQKKYAAAVKSGAYKGCAAYNDYRELLAQPGIDAVVICTPDHWHTIPCLEAIVAKKDIYCEKPLTLTIHEAKVLIDAVRKHERVFQVGSQQRSDREFRTACELVRSGRIGKLKTVYVNVGTSSKPCDLKEDEKEPGLDWDHWLGPAPSRPYSAVLSPRGVHGHFPDWRQYREYSGGMMTDWGAHHFDIAQWGLGMDESGPVRILPPENPKAGHGLKYIYANGVPVVHTEKDDHGKGVDGVVFVGADGWIQVNRGKLSSGPEEIIKTPLGENDVHLYKSPGHQRDWLACVKTRKRPICDVEVGARSVTVCHLGNIAYWTRERIKWDPKKWEFVDAAAEVAKWYDRERRDPWQLPKV
;
A
#
# COMPACT_ATOMS: atom_id res chain seq x y z
N MET A 1 53.38 -38.22 32.90
CA MET A 1 54.10 -36.97 32.57
C MET A 1 53.07 -36.07 31.84
N SER A 2 52.54 -35.10 32.57
CA SER A 2 51.57 -34.14 32.06
C SER A 2 52.29 -32.94 31.46
N THR A 3 52.24 -32.76 30.14
CA THR A 3 52.77 -31.56 29.47
C THR A 3 51.72 -30.50 29.40
N GLY A 4 51.68 -29.64 30.48
CA GLY A 4 50.82 -28.47 30.50
C GLY A 4 51.27 -27.43 29.47
N LEU A 5 50.39 -27.04 28.58
CA LEU A 5 50.56 -25.90 27.67
C LEU A 5 50.64 -24.60 28.50
N SER A 6 51.76 -23.88 28.42
CA SER A 6 51.96 -22.65 29.16
C SER A 6 51.08 -21.51 28.59
N ARG A 7 50.55 -20.63 29.47
CA ARG A 7 49.75 -19.44 29.11
C ARG A 7 50.42 -18.58 28.04
N ARG A 8 51.74 -18.51 27.98
CA ARG A 8 52.47 -17.76 26.93
C ARG A 8 52.32 -18.39 25.52
N ARG A 9 52.24 -19.73 25.41
CA ARG A 9 52.03 -20.41 24.13
C ARG A 9 50.59 -20.24 23.64
N PHE A 10 49.61 -20.20 24.55
CA PHE A 10 48.20 -19.96 24.21
C PHE A 10 47.96 -18.53 23.70
N LEU A 11 48.58 -17.53 24.33
CA LEU A 11 48.49 -16.13 23.90
C LEU A 11 49.23 -15.86 22.60
N GLY A 12 50.32 -16.57 22.31
CA GLY A 12 51.02 -16.46 21.02
C GLY A 12 50.26 -17.03 19.85
N THR A 13 49.51 -18.12 20.04
CA THR A 13 48.63 -18.72 18.99
C THR A 13 47.36 -17.90 18.77
N ALA A 14 46.80 -17.26 19.80
CA ALA A 14 45.67 -16.36 19.69
C ALA A 14 46.01 -15.05 18.95
N ALA A 15 47.21 -14.51 19.16
CA ALA A 15 47.70 -13.32 18.46
C ALA A 15 48.03 -13.56 16.98
N ALA A 16 48.49 -14.79 16.62
CA ALA A 16 48.75 -15.15 15.22
C ALA A 16 47.44 -15.38 14.42
N ALA A 17 46.35 -15.82 15.08
CA ALA A 17 45.04 -15.96 14.41
C ALA A 17 44.36 -14.61 14.16
N ALA A 18 44.70 -13.54 14.90
CA ALA A 18 44.16 -12.19 14.71
C ALA A 18 44.87 -11.37 13.59
N ALA A 19 45.97 -11.88 13.03
CA ALA A 19 46.80 -11.19 12.02
C ALA A 19 46.63 -11.73 10.57
N LEU A 20 45.65 -12.61 10.33
CA LEU A 20 45.29 -12.96 8.94
C LEU A 20 44.55 -11.78 8.29
N PRO A 21 45.02 -11.27 7.15
CA PRO A 21 44.29 -10.25 6.44
C PRO A 21 42.89 -10.78 6.12
N LEU A 22 41.85 -10.14 6.65
CA LEU A 22 40.49 -10.37 6.25
C LEU A 22 40.40 -9.97 4.75
N ILE A 23 40.43 -10.93 3.84
CA ILE A 23 40.18 -10.68 2.41
C ILE A 23 38.70 -10.38 2.29
N VAL A 24 38.37 -9.10 2.41
CA VAL A 24 37.02 -8.60 2.10
C VAL A 24 36.88 -8.56 0.59
N SER A 25 35.90 -9.27 0.05
CA SER A 25 35.64 -9.25 -1.38
C SER A 25 35.37 -7.83 -1.86
N ARG A 26 35.83 -7.47 -3.07
CA ARG A 26 35.61 -6.15 -3.67
C ARG A 26 34.12 -5.77 -3.73
N SER A 27 33.24 -6.77 -3.90
CA SER A 27 31.78 -6.60 -3.86
C SER A 27 31.23 -6.28 -2.46
N ALA A 28 31.95 -6.59 -1.39
CA ALA A 28 31.57 -6.22 -0.03
C ALA A 28 31.94 -4.78 0.30
N LEU A 29 32.98 -4.24 -0.38
CA LEU A 29 33.43 -2.86 -0.22
C LEU A 29 32.67 -1.86 -1.13
N GLY A 30 31.86 -2.36 -2.07
CA GLY A 30 31.25 -1.53 -3.11
C GLY A 30 32.19 -1.32 -4.33
N ASP A 31 31.65 -0.91 -5.43
CA ASP A 31 32.35 -0.49 -6.64
C ASP A 31 31.60 0.71 -7.29
N ASP A 32 32.15 1.26 -8.37
CA ASP A 32 31.55 2.40 -9.11
C ASP A 32 30.12 2.13 -9.59
N LYS A 33 29.65 0.87 -9.51
CA LYS A 33 28.33 0.42 -9.97
C LYS A 33 27.38 0.03 -8.84
N LYS A 34 27.86 -0.32 -7.64
CA LYS A 34 27.04 -0.76 -6.50
C LYS A 34 27.61 -0.29 -5.18
N ASP A 35 26.75 0.12 -4.26
CA ASP A 35 27.13 0.41 -2.87
C ASP A 35 27.71 -0.83 -2.18
N ALA A 36 28.53 -0.61 -1.15
CA ALA A 36 29.02 -1.70 -0.31
C ALA A 36 27.87 -2.54 0.25
N ALA A 37 28.09 -3.83 0.44
CA ALA A 37 27.04 -4.74 0.93
C ALA A 37 26.46 -4.27 2.27
N SER A 38 27.26 -3.66 3.13
CA SER A 38 26.87 -3.11 4.44
C SER A 38 26.05 -1.82 4.35
N SER A 39 26.03 -1.14 3.18
CA SER A 39 25.28 0.10 2.97
C SER A 39 24.00 -0.09 2.15
N ARG A 40 23.76 -1.31 1.64
CA ARG A 40 22.52 -1.62 0.90
C ARG A 40 21.37 -1.86 1.86
N LEU A 41 20.20 -1.34 1.51
CA LEU A 41 18.96 -1.61 2.22
C LEU A 41 18.51 -3.06 1.97
N GLY A 42 18.43 -3.84 3.04
CA GLY A 42 17.88 -5.20 2.98
C GLY A 42 16.35 -5.18 2.94
N VAL A 43 15.75 -5.75 1.90
CA VAL A 43 14.30 -5.74 1.70
C VAL A 43 13.74 -7.15 1.68
N GLY A 44 12.64 -7.36 2.44
CA GLY A 44 11.79 -8.54 2.41
C GLY A 44 10.45 -8.27 1.72
N PHE A 45 9.85 -9.29 1.11
CA PHE A 45 8.57 -9.21 0.44
C PHE A 45 7.55 -10.17 1.06
N ILE A 46 6.35 -9.67 1.37
CA ILE A 46 5.25 -10.44 1.96
C ILE A 46 4.06 -10.40 0.99
N GLY A 47 3.64 -11.58 0.49
CA GLY A 47 2.64 -11.73 -0.55
C GLY A 47 3.25 -11.65 -1.96
N MET A 48 3.36 -12.81 -2.63
CA MET A 48 4.01 -12.95 -3.94
C MET A 48 3.02 -13.09 -5.09
N GLY A 49 1.89 -12.36 -5.00
CA GLY A 49 0.90 -12.23 -6.06
C GLY A 49 1.42 -11.44 -7.27
N ILE A 50 0.51 -11.09 -8.20
CA ILE A 50 0.87 -10.40 -9.45
C ILE A 50 1.47 -9.01 -9.19
N GLN A 51 0.94 -8.26 -8.22
CA GLN A 51 1.38 -6.90 -7.92
C GLN A 51 2.83 -6.86 -7.40
N SER A 52 3.21 -7.79 -6.54
CA SER A 52 4.55 -7.83 -5.95
C SER A 52 5.67 -8.07 -6.98
N ARG A 53 5.39 -8.71 -8.11
CA ARG A 53 6.40 -9.00 -9.16
C ARG A 53 7.04 -7.71 -9.69
N GLY A 54 6.24 -6.66 -9.88
CA GLY A 54 6.74 -5.34 -10.27
C GLY A 54 7.67 -4.75 -9.22
N HIS A 55 7.32 -4.85 -7.95
CA HIS A 55 8.13 -4.35 -6.83
C HIS A 55 9.43 -5.16 -6.66
N VAL A 56 9.37 -6.48 -6.75
CA VAL A 56 10.57 -7.35 -6.71
C VAL A 56 11.54 -6.98 -7.83
N ASN A 57 11.04 -6.84 -9.06
CA ASN A 57 11.87 -6.43 -10.19
C ASN A 57 12.49 -5.06 -9.96
N PHE A 58 11.69 -4.07 -9.55
CA PHE A 58 12.18 -2.71 -9.26
C PHE A 58 13.28 -2.75 -8.18
N CYS A 59 13.03 -3.36 -7.03
CA CYS A 59 14.01 -3.41 -5.93
C CYS A 59 15.28 -4.18 -6.31
N SER A 60 15.16 -5.27 -7.07
CA SER A 60 16.31 -6.06 -7.51
C SER A 60 17.22 -5.31 -8.50
N ASP A 61 16.69 -4.32 -9.21
CA ASP A 61 17.44 -3.49 -10.16
C ASP A 61 18.13 -2.28 -9.49
N GLN A 62 17.79 -1.96 -8.22
CA GLN A 62 18.43 -0.84 -7.51
C GLN A 62 19.81 -1.22 -6.99
N LYS A 63 20.80 -0.32 -7.14
CA LYS A 63 22.17 -0.53 -6.67
C LYS A 63 22.29 -0.53 -5.14
N ASP A 64 21.45 0.26 -4.51
CA ASP A 64 21.41 0.56 -3.07
C ASP A 64 20.40 -0.32 -2.29
N VAL A 65 19.86 -1.37 -2.93
CA VAL A 65 18.92 -2.31 -2.34
C VAL A 65 19.39 -3.74 -2.55
N GLN A 66 19.05 -4.62 -1.61
CA GLN A 66 19.23 -6.06 -1.74
C GLN A 66 17.97 -6.79 -1.27
N VAL A 67 17.33 -7.56 -2.16
CA VAL A 67 16.20 -8.41 -1.80
C VAL A 67 16.76 -9.64 -1.09
N LEU A 68 16.37 -9.87 0.17
CA LEU A 68 16.91 -10.93 1.02
C LEU A 68 15.94 -12.09 1.23
N ALA A 69 14.63 -11.82 1.22
CA ALA A 69 13.64 -12.85 1.49
C ALA A 69 12.29 -12.54 0.82
N VAL A 70 11.55 -13.62 0.55
CA VAL A 70 10.17 -13.59 0.06
C VAL A 70 9.30 -14.47 0.95
N CYS A 71 8.02 -14.12 1.10
CA CYS A 71 7.04 -14.88 1.87
C CYS A 71 5.72 -14.97 1.09
N ASP A 72 5.18 -16.17 0.98
CA ASP A 72 3.81 -16.41 0.52
C ASP A 72 3.33 -17.74 1.10
N VAL A 73 2.05 -17.82 1.39
CA VAL A 73 1.38 -19.05 1.88
C VAL A 73 1.17 -20.10 0.78
N ASP A 74 1.40 -19.73 -0.48
CA ASP A 74 1.41 -20.63 -1.62
C ASP A 74 2.85 -20.98 -2.00
N THR A 75 3.19 -22.26 -1.90
CA THR A 75 4.55 -22.77 -2.18
C THR A 75 5.01 -22.46 -3.61
N LYS A 76 4.14 -22.57 -4.61
CA LYS A 76 4.50 -22.31 -6.01
C LYS A 76 4.82 -20.84 -6.24
N ARG A 77 4.03 -19.93 -5.66
CA ARG A 77 4.27 -18.48 -5.75
C ARG A 77 5.55 -18.08 -5.04
N ARG A 78 5.76 -18.62 -3.84
CA ARG A 78 6.95 -18.39 -3.02
C ARG A 78 8.23 -18.83 -3.71
N GLU A 79 8.28 -20.07 -4.22
CA GLU A 79 9.47 -20.61 -4.88
C GLU A 79 9.73 -19.91 -6.22
N ALA A 80 8.70 -19.60 -7.01
CA ALA A 80 8.85 -18.83 -8.25
C ALA A 80 9.43 -17.44 -8.00
N ALA A 81 9.01 -16.77 -6.93
CA ALA A 81 9.56 -15.47 -6.54
C ALA A 81 11.01 -15.55 -6.10
N LYS A 82 11.37 -16.54 -5.27
CA LYS A 82 12.75 -16.82 -4.86
C LYS A 82 13.65 -17.07 -6.08
N GLU A 83 13.21 -17.92 -7.00
CA GLU A 83 13.96 -18.22 -8.23
C GLU A 83 14.17 -16.95 -9.08
N ALA A 84 13.15 -16.12 -9.24
CA ALA A 84 13.25 -14.86 -9.97
C ALA A 84 14.30 -13.92 -9.35
N VAL A 85 14.34 -13.78 -8.03
CA VAL A 85 15.36 -12.99 -7.31
C VAL A 85 16.74 -13.59 -7.50
N GLN A 86 16.91 -14.91 -7.32
CA GLN A 86 18.19 -15.58 -7.49
C GLN A 86 18.73 -15.44 -8.92
N LYS A 87 17.87 -15.51 -9.93
CA LYS A 87 18.21 -15.27 -11.33
C LYS A 87 18.72 -13.85 -11.56
N LYS A 88 18.08 -12.84 -10.98
CA LYS A 88 18.52 -11.43 -11.03
C LYS A 88 19.92 -11.26 -10.42
N TYR A 89 20.22 -11.96 -9.34
CA TYR A 89 21.50 -11.89 -8.65
C TYR A 89 22.48 -13.03 -9.01
N ALA A 90 22.31 -13.73 -10.14
CA ALA A 90 23.08 -14.93 -10.49
C ALA A 90 24.60 -14.71 -10.42
N ALA A 91 25.11 -13.58 -10.89
CA ALA A 91 26.54 -13.26 -10.82
C ALA A 91 27.03 -13.10 -9.36
N ALA A 92 26.21 -12.49 -8.50
CA ALA A 92 26.52 -12.31 -7.08
C ALA A 92 26.42 -13.62 -6.30
N VAL A 93 25.50 -14.52 -6.66
CA VAL A 93 25.40 -15.89 -6.13
C VAL A 93 26.67 -16.65 -6.49
N LYS A 94 27.08 -16.63 -7.77
CA LYS A 94 28.28 -17.34 -8.26
C LYS A 94 29.57 -16.88 -7.59
N SER A 95 29.68 -15.59 -7.29
CA SER A 95 30.86 -15.02 -6.60
C SER A 95 30.81 -15.15 -5.08
N GLY A 96 29.73 -15.66 -4.49
CA GLY A 96 29.52 -15.73 -3.04
C GLY A 96 29.19 -14.37 -2.38
N ALA A 97 29.02 -13.31 -3.17
CA ALA A 97 28.68 -11.97 -2.68
C ALA A 97 27.19 -11.83 -2.27
N TYR A 98 26.37 -12.78 -2.65
CA TYR A 98 24.97 -12.88 -2.24
C TYR A 98 24.67 -14.32 -1.83
N LYS A 99 24.19 -14.51 -0.59
CA LYS A 99 23.95 -15.83 0.01
C LYS A 99 22.67 -16.52 -0.50
N GLY A 100 21.89 -15.84 -1.34
CA GLY A 100 20.61 -16.32 -1.85
C GLY A 100 19.41 -15.65 -1.19
N CYS A 101 18.24 -15.79 -1.83
CA CYS A 101 16.96 -15.32 -1.32
C CYS A 101 16.35 -16.41 -0.43
N ALA A 102 16.01 -16.09 0.81
CA ALA A 102 15.25 -16.97 1.69
C ALA A 102 13.77 -16.99 1.28
N ALA A 103 13.05 -18.08 1.59
CA ALA A 103 11.62 -18.22 1.29
C ALA A 103 10.88 -18.76 2.51
N TYR A 104 9.80 -18.09 2.92
CA TYR A 104 9.06 -18.39 4.13
C TYR A 104 7.56 -18.58 3.85
N ASN A 105 6.90 -19.46 4.60
CA ASN A 105 5.44 -19.58 4.61
C ASN A 105 4.82 -18.57 5.57
N ASP A 106 5.44 -18.35 6.71
CA ASP A 106 5.03 -17.39 7.73
C ASP A 106 5.89 -16.11 7.64
N TYR A 107 5.24 -14.98 7.45
CA TYR A 107 5.92 -13.68 7.34
C TYR A 107 6.67 -13.28 8.64
N ARG A 108 6.32 -13.85 9.79
CA ARG A 108 7.01 -13.59 11.05
C ARG A 108 8.44 -14.12 11.03
N GLU A 109 8.68 -15.24 10.37
CA GLU A 109 10.03 -15.76 10.12
C GLU A 109 10.85 -14.80 9.24
N LEU A 110 10.21 -14.21 8.22
CA LEU A 110 10.84 -13.18 7.39
C LEU A 110 11.17 -11.94 8.22
N LEU A 111 10.25 -11.45 9.06
CA LEU A 111 10.50 -10.28 9.91
C LEU A 111 11.63 -10.48 10.91
N ALA A 112 11.82 -11.72 11.39
CA ALA A 112 12.91 -12.11 12.30
C ALA A 112 14.26 -12.26 11.59
N GLN A 113 14.29 -12.28 10.24
CA GLN A 113 15.52 -12.47 9.46
C GLN A 113 16.49 -11.31 9.67
N PRO A 114 17.75 -11.58 10.08
CA PRO A 114 18.78 -10.54 10.18
C PRO A 114 19.06 -9.87 8.82
N GLY A 115 19.29 -8.56 8.85
CA GLY A 115 19.65 -7.77 7.67
C GLY A 115 18.44 -7.29 6.86
N ILE A 116 17.20 -7.64 7.20
CA ILE A 116 16.02 -7.00 6.64
C ILE A 116 15.79 -5.68 7.38
N ASP A 117 15.83 -4.56 6.65
CA ASP A 117 15.62 -3.21 7.15
C ASP A 117 14.20 -2.74 6.86
N ALA A 118 13.64 -3.18 5.73
CA ALA A 118 12.34 -2.77 5.26
C ALA A 118 11.58 -3.92 4.58
N VAL A 119 10.26 -3.80 4.53
CA VAL A 119 9.39 -4.79 3.91
C VAL A 119 8.41 -4.16 2.92
N VAL A 120 8.11 -4.92 1.87
CA VAL A 120 7.05 -4.61 0.90
C VAL A 120 5.91 -5.61 1.11
N ILE A 121 4.72 -5.13 1.44
CA ILE A 121 3.55 -5.93 1.76
C ILE A 121 2.55 -5.82 0.61
N CYS A 122 2.28 -6.94 -0.06
CA CYS A 122 1.40 -7.07 -1.22
C CYS A 122 0.42 -8.24 -1.06
N THR A 123 -0.01 -8.49 0.17
CA THR A 123 -1.04 -9.49 0.49
C THR A 123 -2.42 -9.06 -0.03
N PRO A 124 -3.47 -9.89 0.05
CA PRO A 124 -4.85 -9.41 -0.05
C PRO A 124 -5.16 -8.40 1.07
N ASP A 125 -6.13 -7.49 0.83
CA ASP A 125 -6.37 -6.33 1.70
C ASP A 125 -6.66 -6.69 3.16
N HIS A 126 -7.37 -7.80 3.40
CA HIS A 126 -7.71 -8.26 4.75
C HIS A 126 -6.50 -8.62 5.61
N TRP A 127 -5.35 -8.82 4.98
CA TRP A 127 -4.09 -9.13 5.63
C TRP A 127 -3.18 -7.92 5.85
N HIS A 128 -3.40 -6.77 5.18
CA HIS A 128 -2.44 -5.66 5.20
C HIS A 128 -2.06 -5.21 6.62
N THR A 129 -3.04 -5.06 7.51
CA THR A 129 -2.85 -4.40 8.81
C THR A 129 -1.98 -5.19 9.77
N ILE A 130 -2.20 -6.51 9.91
CA ILE A 130 -1.48 -7.33 10.90
C ILE A 130 0.02 -7.40 10.59
N PRO A 131 0.47 -7.77 9.37
CA PRO A 131 1.88 -7.75 9.04
C PRO A 131 2.53 -6.36 9.12
N CYS A 132 1.77 -5.27 8.82
CA CYS A 132 2.27 -3.92 9.00
C CYS A 132 2.56 -3.61 10.47
N LEU A 133 1.65 -3.95 11.39
CA LEU A 133 1.84 -3.72 12.82
C LEU A 133 3.01 -4.56 13.37
N GLU A 134 3.11 -5.82 12.99
CA GLU A 134 4.22 -6.69 13.42
C GLU A 134 5.57 -6.23 12.82
N ALA A 135 5.59 -5.73 11.58
CA ALA A 135 6.78 -5.12 10.99
C ALA A 135 7.21 -3.84 11.73
N ILE A 136 6.25 -3.00 12.16
CA ILE A 136 6.52 -1.82 12.98
C ILE A 136 7.20 -2.21 14.30
N VAL A 137 6.66 -3.21 15.01
CA VAL A 137 7.23 -3.74 16.25
C VAL A 137 8.64 -4.32 16.01
N ALA A 138 8.83 -5.01 14.88
CA ALA A 138 10.13 -5.53 14.45
C ALA A 138 11.07 -4.43 13.92
N LYS A 139 10.70 -3.15 14.05
CA LYS A 139 11.48 -1.96 13.65
C LYS A 139 11.78 -1.89 12.15
N LYS A 140 10.95 -2.50 11.30
CA LYS A 140 11.09 -2.42 9.84
C LYS A 140 10.36 -1.21 9.29
N ASP A 141 10.92 -0.59 8.25
CA ASP A 141 10.22 0.40 7.45
C ASP A 141 9.33 -0.30 6.40
N ILE A 142 8.25 0.33 5.95
CA ILE A 142 7.19 -0.39 5.27
C ILE A 142 6.78 0.32 3.98
N TYR A 143 6.61 -0.46 2.92
CA TYR A 143 5.78 -0.15 1.78
C TYR A 143 4.59 -1.12 1.80
N CYS A 144 3.36 -0.62 1.88
CA CYS A 144 2.17 -1.46 1.85
C CYS A 144 1.32 -1.11 0.62
N GLU A 145 0.90 -2.12 -0.14
CA GLU A 145 0.00 -1.89 -1.26
C GLU A 145 -1.35 -1.31 -0.82
N LYS A 146 -2.00 -0.64 -1.77
CA LYS A 146 -3.36 -0.13 -1.62
C LYS A 146 -4.41 -1.24 -1.92
N PRO A 147 -5.63 -1.14 -1.41
CA PRO A 147 -6.11 -0.25 -0.36
C PRO A 147 -5.48 -0.58 0.99
N LEU A 148 -5.13 0.43 1.78
CA LEU A 148 -4.27 0.26 2.96
C LEU A 148 -4.84 -0.73 3.99
N THR A 149 -6.16 -0.68 4.23
CA THR A 149 -6.84 -1.47 5.27
C THR A 149 -8.20 -1.96 4.82
N LEU A 150 -8.79 -2.89 5.58
CA LEU A 150 -10.14 -3.38 5.35
C LEU A 150 -11.20 -2.65 6.20
N THR A 151 -10.79 -1.94 7.27
CA THR A 151 -11.68 -1.18 8.14
C THR A 151 -11.11 0.20 8.50
N ILE A 152 -11.99 1.09 9.00
CA ILE A 152 -11.60 2.42 9.47
C ILE A 152 -10.74 2.32 10.73
N HIS A 153 -11.09 1.42 11.65
CA HIS A 153 -10.32 1.17 12.87
C HIS A 153 -8.88 0.76 12.56
N GLU A 154 -8.70 -0.17 11.62
CA GLU A 154 -7.37 -0.61 11.18
C GLU A 154 -6.53 0.57 10.67
N ALA A 155 -7.13 1.50 9.92
CA ALA A 155 -6.44 2.69 9.41
C ALA A 155 -5.94 3.60 10.55
N LYS A 156 -6.79 3.84 11.56
CA LYS A 156 -6.43 4.63 12.74
C LYS A 156 -5.31 3.99 13.55
N VAL A 157 -5.40 2.68 13.80
CA VAL A 157 -4.38 1.92 14.55
C VAL A 157 -3.03 1.97 13.82
N LEU A 158 -3.00 1.87 12.49
CA LEU A 158 -1.76 1.97 11.72
C LEU A 158 -1.10 3.34 11.85
N ILE A 159 -1.88 4.44 11.77
CA ILE A 159 -1.34 5.79 11.96
C ILE A 159 -0.66 5.89 13.32
N ASP A 160 -1.38 5.51 14.39
CA ASP A 160 -0.88 5.62 15.76
C ASP A 160 0.40 4.80 15.96
N ALA A 161 0.43 3.58 15.44
CA ALA A 161 1.60 2.70 15.49
C ALA A 161 2.81 3.28 14.75
N VAL A 162 2.63 3.74 13.51
CA VAL A 162 3.71 4.33 12.70
C VAL A 162 4.30 5.57 13.39
N ARG A 163 3.43 6.43 13.94
CA ARG A 163 3.88 7.65 14.65
C ARG A 163 4.61 7.31 15.94
N LYS A 164 4.07 6.40 16.75
CA LYS A 164 4.68 5.96 18.02
C LYS A 164 6.07 5.35 17.83
N HIS A 165 6.26 4.56 16.78
CA HIS A 165 7.51 3.84 16.52
C HIS A 165 8.41 4.53 15.49
N GLU A 166 8.06 5.71 14.99
CA GLU A 166 8.85 6.53 14.06
C GLU A 166 9.29 5.75 12.81
N ARG A 167 8.39 4.89 12.26
CA ARG A 167 8.68 4.14 11.04
C ARG A 167 8.38 4.96 9.79
N VAL A 168 9.18 4.75 8.75
CA VAL A 168 8.87 5.25 7.41
C VAL A 168 7.85 4.30 6.78
N PHE A 169 6.70 4.83 6.43
CA PHE A 169 5.61 4.07 5.86
C PHE A 169 5.09 4.74 4.59
N GLN A 170 5.05 4.00 3.48
CA GLN A 170 4.42 4.46 2.25
C GLN A 170 3.33 3.51 1.80
N VAL A 171 2.19 4.10 1.40
CA VAL A 171 1.07 3.37 0.80
C VAL A 171 1.21 3.36 -0.72
N GLY A 172 0.81 2.26 -1.36
CA GLY A 172 0.90 2.03 -2.81
C GLY A 172 -0.03 2.88 -3.69
N SER A 173 -0.32 4.13 -3.31
CA SER A 173 -1.13 5.08 -4.12
C SER A 173 -0.26 5.79 -5.16
N GLN A 174 0.21 5.02 -6.17
CA GLN A 174 1.23 5.45 -7.13
C GLN A 174 0.86 6.70 -7.95
N GLN A 175 -0.43 7.00 -8.12
CA GLN A 175 -0.90 8.16 -8.86
C GLN A 175 -0.40 9.49 -8.30
N ARG A 176 -0.10 9.57 -6.98
CA ARG A 176 0.52 10.76 -6.38
C ARG A 176 1.92 11.08 -6.91
N SER A 177 2.61 10.08 -7.45
CA SER A 177 3.93 10.25 -8.04
C SER A 177 3.89 10.49 -9.56
N ASP A 178 2.71 10.48 -10.14
CA ASP A 178 2.49 10.69 -11.57
C ASP A 178 2.29 12.18 -11.88
N ARG A 179 2.81 12.64 -13.03
CA ARG A 179 2.84 14.05 -13.40
C ARG A 179 1.44 14.62 -13.66
N GLU A 180 0.61 13.89 -14.39
CA GLU A 180 -0.73 14.34 -14.78
C GLU A 180 -1.61 14.60 -13.58
N PHE A 181 -1.59 13.69 -12.59
CA PHE A 181 -2.37 13.84 -11.36
C PHE A 181 -1.84 14.99 -10.48
N ARG A 182 -0.52 15.10 -10.33
CA ARG A 182 0.08 16.21 -9.59
C ARG A 182 -0.28 17.55 -10.23
N THR A 183 -0.13 17.67 -11.55
CA THR A 183 -0.46 18.91 -12.30
C THR A 183 -1.94 19.25 -12.15
N ALA A 184 -2.86 18.28 -12.26
CA ALA A 184 -4.27 18.53 -12.04
C ALA A 184 -4.55 19.10 -10.64
N CYS A 185 -3.97 18.50 -9.60
CA CYS A 185 -4.13 18.97 -8.21
C CYS A 185 -3.49 20.35 -7.99
N GLU A 186 -2.33 20.62 -8.57
CA GLU A 186 -1.68 21.94 -8.51
C GLU A 186 -2.56 23.02 -9.14
N LEU A 187 -3.11 22.78 -10.33
CA LEU A 187 -3.99 23.72 -11.03
C LEU A 187 -5.30 23.98 -10.26
N VAL A 188 -5.93 22.92 -9.74
CA VAL A 188 -7.15 23.04 -8.92
C VAL A 188 -6.87 23.86 -7.67
N ARG A 189 -5.81 23.55 -6.92
CA ARG A 189 -5.43 24.23 -5.69
C ARG A 189 -4.93 25.66 -5.90
N SER A 190 -4.44 25.98 -7.10
CA SER A 190 -4.09 27.34 -7.53
C SER A 190 -5.29 28.15 -8.00
N GLY A 191 -6.50 27.58 -7.97
CA GLY A 191 -7.73 28.30 -8.33
C GLY A 191 -7.92 28.50 -9.84
N ARG A 192 -7.20 27.75 -10.71
CA ARG A 192 -7.23 27.92 -12.18
C ARG A 192 -8.60 27.60 -12.81
N ILE A 193 -9.48 26.93 -12.08
CA ILE A 193 -10.87 26.65 -12.50
C ILE A 193 -11.89 27.50 -11.72
N GLY A 194 -11.43 28.53 -11.00
CA GLY A 194 -12.27 29.33 -10.12
C GLY A 194 -12.72 28.55 -8.86
N LYS A 195 -13.76 29.05 -8.18
CA LYS A 195 -14.30 28.39 -7.00
C LYS A 195 -14.81 27.00 -7.32
N LEU A 196 -14.24 26.00 -6.67
CA LEU A 196 -14.61 24.59 -6.86
C LEU A 196 -16.07 24.35 -6.46
N LYS A 197 -16.86 23.75 -7.35
CA LYS A 197 -18.29 23.45 -7.19
C LYS A 197 -18.56 21.99 -6.86
N THR A 198 -17.91 21.07 -7.59
CA THR A 198 -18.08 19.63 -7.39
C THR A 198 -16.87 18.87 -7.92
N VAL A 199 -16.69 17.65 -7.43
CA VAL A 199 -15.72 16.68 -7.97
C VAL A 199 -16.46 15.39 -8.31
N TYR A 200 -16.29 14.87 -9.51
CA TYR A 200 -16.81 13.57 -9.92
C TYR A 200 -15.69 12.55 -9.92
N VAL A 201 -15.99 11.38 -9.37
CA VAL A 201 -15.05 10.26 -9.29
C VAL A 201 -15.73 9.01 -9.84
N ASN A 202 -15.13 8.40 -10.86
CA ASN A 202 -15.58 7.13 -11.40
C ASN A 202 -14.67 6.00 -10.93
N VAL A 203 -15.24 5.11 -10.13
CA VAL A 203 -14.69 3.80 -9.78
C VAL A 203 -15.81 2.77 -9.82
N GLY A 204 -15.49 1.50 -9.80
CA GLY A 204 -16.53 0.46 -9.80
C GLY A 204 -17.26 0.37 -8.45
N THR A 205 -18.13 -0.63 -8.34
CA THR A 205 -19.07 -0.76 -7.23
C THR A 205 -18.44 -1.26 -5.93
N SER A 206 -19.22 -1.18 -4.84
CA SER A 206 -18.91 -1.73 -3.52
C SER A 206 -18.81 -3.25 -3.54
N SER A 207 -18.12 -3.82 -2.55
CA SER A 207 -18.02 -5.28 -2.38
C SER A 207 -19.34 -5.90 -1.92
N LYS A 208 -19.47 -7.21 -2.17
CA LYS A 208 -20.61 -8.06 -1.80
C LYS A 208 -20.19 -9.15 -0.82
N PRO A 209 -21.14 -9.79 -0.10
CA PRO A 209 -20.84 -10.96 0.70
C PRO A 209 -20.27 -12.10 -0.14
N CYS A 210 -19.39 -12.91 0.46
CA CYS A 210 -18.78 -14.04 -0.22
C CYS A 210 -19.67 -15.28 -0.15
N ASP A 211 -20.28 -15.63 -1.25
CA ASP A 211 -21.21 -16.75 -1.45
C ASP A 211 -20.62 -17.89 -2.32
N LEU A 212 -19.30 -17.92 -2.48
CA LEU A 212 -18.62 -18.87 -3.38
C LEU A 212 -18.76 -20.31 -2.87
N LYS A 213 -18.84 -21.24 -3.82
CA LYS A 213 -18.82 -22.68 -3.55
C LYS A 213 -17.41 -23.16 -3.21
N GLU A 214 -17.32 -24.33 -2.62
CA GLU A 214 -16.09 -25.04 -2.38
C GLU A 214 -15.48 -25.58 -3.68
N ASP A 215 -14.15 -25.44 -3.81
CA ASP A 215 -13.34 -26.07 -4.84
C ASP A 215 -12.33 -27.03 -4.19
N GLU A 216 -11.77 -27.93 -4.97
CA GLU A 216 -10.65 -28.76 -4.55
C GLU A 216 -9.40 -27.90 -4.36
N LYS A 217 -8.85 -27.91 -3.15
CA LYS A 217 -7.62 -27.17 -2.82
C LYS A 217 -6.41 -27.78 -3.50
N GLU A 218 -5.56 -26.94 -4.13
CA GLU A 218 -4.30 -27.42 -4.66
C GLU A 218 -3.28 -27.73 -3.54
N PRO A 219 -2.41 -28.75 -3.76
CA PRO A 219 -1.31 -29.02 -2.85
C PRO A 219 -0.35 -27.84 -2.74
N GLY A 220 0.14 -27.58 -1.51
CA GLY A 220 1.13 -26.54 -1.24
C GLY A 220 0.57 -25.16 -0.96
N LEU A 221 -0.77 -24.99 -0.95
CA LEU A 221 -1.45 -23.79 -0.44
C LEU A 221 -1.83 -23.98 1.03
N ASP A 222 -1.31 -23.13 1.89
CA ASP A 222 -1.75 -22.99 3.28
C ASP A 222 -3.00 -22.11 3.34
N TRP A 223 -4.18 -22.76 3.21
CA TRP A 223 -5.44 -22.06 3.11
C TRP A 223 -5.86 -21.40 4.42
N ASP A 224 -5.50 -21.98 5.55
CA ASP A 224 -5.80 -21.39 6.85
C ASP A 224 -5.07 -20.05 7.06
N HIS A 225 -3.79 -20.01 6.73
CA HIS A 225 -3.02 -18.76 6.73
C HIS A 225 -3.47 -17.81 5.61
N TRP A 226 -3.93 -18.29 4.45
CA TRP A 226 -4.49 -17.40 3.43
C TRP A 226 -5.74 -16.68 3.95
N LEU A 227 -6.64 -17.39 4.62
CA LEU A 227 -7.83 -16.81 5.26
C LEU A 227 -7.45 -15.85 6.40
N GLY A 228 -6.51 -16.25 7.24
CA GLY A 228 -6.01 -15.45 8.36
C GLY A 228 -7.13 -14.87 9.21
N PRO A 229 -7.21 -13.51 9.33
CA PRO A 229 -8.24 -12.84 10.14
C PRO A 229 -9.65 -12.92 9.56
N ALA A 230 -9.83 -13.32 8.31
CA ALA A 230 -11.14 -13.46 7.69
C ALA A 230 -11.90 -14.68 8.25
N PRO A 231 -13.25 -14.72 8.15
CA PRO A 231 -14.02 -15.87 8.56
C PRO A 231 -13.58 -17.17 7.89
N SER A 232 -13.60 -18.28 8.64
CA SER A 232 -13.28 -19.61 8.12
C SER A 232 -14.28 -20.02 7.05
N ARG A 233 -13.74 -20.58 5.94
CA ARG A 233 -14.55 -21.13 4.86
C ARG A 233 -13.76 -22.16 4.06
N PRO A 234 -14.44 -23.05 3.30
CA PRO A 234 -13.80 -23.91 2.31
C PRO A 234 -13.04 -23.11 1.24
N TYR A 235 -12.03 -23.75 0.62
CA TYR A 235 -11.24 -23.14 -0.44
C TYR A 235 -12.11 -22.82 -1.67
N SER A 236 -11.77 -21.70 -2.33
CA SER A 236 -12.29 -21.38 -3.67
C SER A 236 -11.17 -20.79 -4.54
N ALA A 237 -11.04 -21.33 -5.75
CA ALA A 237 -10.09 -20.88 -6.76
C ALA A 237 -10.36 -19.45 -7.25
N VAL A 238 -11.59 -18.94 -7.06
CA VAL A 238 -11.95 -17.54 -7.34
C VAL A 238 -11.21 -16.60 -6.39
N LEU A 239 -11.04 -16.99 -5.14
CA LEU A 239 -10.34 -16.20 -4.12
C LEU A 239 -8.82 -16.32 -4.27
N SER A 240 -8.32 -17.55 -4.42
CA SER A 240 -6.90 -17.81 -4.60
C SER A 240 -6.70 -18.75 -5.79
N PRO A 241 -6.52 -18.22 -7.01
CA PRO A 241 -6.30 -19.04 -8.21
C PRO A 241 -5.10 -19.94 -8.07
N ARG A 242 -5.15 -21.13 -8.68
CA ARG A 242 -4.09 -22.13 -8.58
C ARG A 242 -2.78 -21.65 -9.20
N GLY A 243 -1.68 -21.92 -8.53
CA GLY A 243 -0.31 -21.69 -9.00
C GLY A 243 0.04 -20.21 -9.22
N VAL A 244 1.00 -20.01 -10.15
CA VAL A 244 1.49 -18.68 -10.52
C VAL A 244 0.66 -18.14 -11.69
N HIS A 245 -0.38 -17.39 -11.40
CA HIS A 245 -1.32 -16.82 -12.38
C HIS A 245 -0.91 -15.42 -12.87
N GLY A 246 -1.48 -14.99 -14.01
CA GLY A 246 -1.21 -13.71 -14.67
C GLY A 246 -2.35 -12.69 -14.59
N HIS A 247 -3.36 -12.89 -13.74
CA HIS A 247 -4.50 -12.00 -13.56
C HIS A 247 -4.69 -11.61 -12.10
N PHE A 248 -5.42 -10.52 -11.85
CA PHE A 248 -5.81 -10.11 -10.51
C PHE A 248 -7.00 -10.96 -10.04
N PRO A 249 -6.90 -11.69 -8.92
CA PRO A 249 -7.96 -12.55 -8.41
C PRO A 249 -9.18 -11.79 -7.94
N ASP A 250 -10.36 -12.44 -7.98
CA ASP A 250 -11.65 -11.84 -7.67
C ASP A 250 -11.97 -11.74 -6.16
N TRP A 251 -11.05 -12.13 -5.26
CA TRP A 251 -11.22 -11.84 -3.82
C TRP A 251 -11.54 -10.35 -3.55
N ARG A 252 -11.14 -9.47 -4.48
CA ARG A 252 -11.44 -8.03 -4.46
C ARG A 252 -12.92 -7.70 -4.43
N GLN A 253 -13.76 -8.59 -4.93
CA GLN A 253 -15.21 -8.40 -5.01
C GLN A 253 -15.92 -8.66 -3.68
N TYR A 254 -15.25 -9.33 -2.72
CA TYR A 254 -15.90 -9.86 -1.52
C TYR A 254 -15.47 -9.11 -0.26
N ARG A 255 -16.49 -8.68 0.54
CA ARG A 255 -16.30 -7.79 1.70
C ARG A 255 -15.47 -8.39 2.83
N GLU A 256 -15.40 -9.70 2.91
CA GLU A 256 -14.58 -10.42 3.88
C GLU A 256 -13.07 -10.27 3.60
N TYR A 257 -12.71 -9.90 2.38
CA TYR A 257 -11.33 -9.81 1.90
C TYR A 257 -10.95 -8.44 1.37
N SER A 258 -11.93 -7.65 0.86
CA SER A 258 -11.70 -6.34 0.24
C SER A 258 -12.98 -5.50 0.23
N GLY A 259 -12.84 -4.23 -0.12
CA GLY A 259 -13.96 -3.30 -0.27
C GLY A 259 -14.53 -3.19 -1.69
N GLY A 260 -14.23 -4.12 -2.62
CA GLY A 260 -14.66 -4.02 -4.01
C GLY A 260 -13.87 -2.98 -4.80
N MET A 261 -14.38 -2.63 -5.97
CA MET A 261 -13.76 -1.58 -6.78
C MET A 261 -13.81 -0.21 -6.10
N MET A 262 -14.75 -0.02 -5.17
CA MET A 262 -14.85 1.19 -4.33
C MET A 262 -13.57 1.42 -3.51
N THR A 263 -12.85 0.37 -3.09
CA THR A 263 -11.56 0.52 -2.42
C THR A 263 -10.40 0.25 -3.38
N ASP A 264 -10.49 -0.73 -4.28
CA ASP A 264 -9.39 -1.09 -5.18
C ASP A 264 -8.99 0.09 -6.10
N TRP A 265 -9.94 0.66 -6.83
CA TRP A 265 -9.74 1.89 -7.62
C TRP A 265 -10.00 3.16 -6.83
N GLY A 266 -10.88 3.08 -5.81
CA GLY A 266 -11.18 4.22 -4.95
C GLY A 266 -9.97 4.75 -4.22
N ALA A 267 -9.08 3.89 -3.71
CA ALA A 267 -7.83 4.28 -3.07
C ALA A 267 -6.84 5.00 -4.03
N HIS A 268 -7.12 5.00 -5.33
CA HIS A 268 -6.42 5.81 -6.31
C HIS A 268 -7.18 7.11 -6.61
N HIS A 269 -8.46 7.03 -6.96
CA HIS A 269 -9.20 8.18 -7.50
C HIS A 269 -9.78 9.08 -6.41
N PHE A 270 -10.30 8.52 -5.28
CA PHE A 270 -10.69 9.36 -4.13
C PHE A 270 -9.47 9.97 -3.45
N ASP A 271 -8.32 9.31 -3.50
CA ASP A 271 -7.04 9.87 -3.06
C ASP A 271 -6.68 11.14 -3.85
N ILE A 272 -6.83 11.13 -5.18
CA ILE A 272 -6.61 12.30 -6.04
C ILE A 272 -7.65 13.40 -5.77
N ALA A 273 -8.92 13.03 -5.55
CA ALA A 273 -9.96 13.99 -5.16
C ALA A 273 -9.59 14.68 -3.83
N GLN A 274 -9.18 13.93 -2.80
CA GLN A 274 -8.68 14.45 -1.53
C GLN A 274 -7.49 15.41 -1.73
N TRP A 275 -6.53 15.00 -2.55
CA TRP A 275 -5.33 15.78 -2.83
C TRP A 275 -5.64 17.10 -3.55
N GLY A 276 -6.51 17.06 -4.57
CA GLY A 276 -6.97 18.25 -5.28
C GLY A 276 -7.81 19.21 -4.41
N LEU A 277 -8.57 18.65 -3.45
CA LEU A 277 -9.32 19.44 -2.45
C LEU A 277 -8.41 20.01 -1.35
N GLY A 278 -7.16 19.58 -1.22
CA GLY A 278 -6.27 19.92 -0.12
C GLY A 278 -6.70 19.31 1.23
N MET A 279 -7.28 18.10 1.19
CA MET A 279 -7.90 17.43 2.34
C MET A 279 -7.10 16.24 2.86
N ASP A 280 -5.77 16.22 2.64
CA ASP A 280 -4.89 15.11 3.06
C ASP A 280 -4.90 14.85 4.57
N GLU A 281 -5.26 15.85 5.40
CA GLU A 281 -5.35 15.73 6.85
C GLU A 281 -6.82 15.74 7.35
N SER A 282 -7.77 15.53 6.44
CA SER A 282 -9.20 15.62 6.74
C SER A 282 -9.99 14.59 5.93
N GLY A 283 -11.29 14.82 5.75
CA GLY A 283 -12.18 13.96 4.99
C GLY A 283 -13.57 14.54 4.87
N PRO A 284 -14.53 13.81 4.28
CA PRO A 284 -15.92 14.23 4.22
C PRO A 284 -16.54 14.27 5.63
N VAL A 285 -17.51 15.15 5.82
CA VAL A 285 -18.26 15.27 7.09
C VAL A 285 -19.66 14.66 7.01
N ARG A 286 -20.17 14.43 5.79
CA ARG A 286 -21.44 13.73 5.55
C ARG A 286 -21.30 12.84 4.31
N ILE A 287 -21.91 11.66 4.38
CA ILE A 287 -22.00 10.74 3.25
C ILE A 287 -23.48 10.47 3.01
N LEU A 288 -23.92 10.68 1.76
CA LEU A 288 -25.31 10.60 1.36
C LEU A 288 -25.43 9.48 0.33
N PRO A 289 -26.10 8.36 0.64
CA PRO A 289 -26.36 7.30 -0.33
C PRO A 289 -27.27 7.80 -1.47
N PRO A 290 -27.25 7.14 -2.64
CA PRO A 290 -28.17 7.47 -3.72
C PRO A 290 -29.63 7.22 -3.31
N GLU A 291 -30.56 8.02 -3.84
CA GLU A 291 -32.01 7.87 -3.57
C GLU A 291 -32.55 6.51 -4.01
N ASN A 292 -32.08 6.02 -5.16
CA ASN A 292 -32.40 4.65 -5.59
C ASN A 292 -31.59 3.63 -4.79
N PRO A 293 -32.23 2.79 -3.95
CA PRO A 293 -31.54 1.84 -3.10
C PRO A 293 -30.81 0.71 -3.86
N LYS A 294 -31.08 0.54 -5.15
CA LYS A 294 -30.41 -0.45 -6.02
C LYS A 294 -29.23 0.15 -6.79
N ALA A 295 -29.04 1.47 -6.74
CA ALA A 295 -27.96 2.12 -7.48
C ALA A 295 -26.59 1.77 -6.89
N GLY A 296 -25.65 1.40 -7.76
CA GLY A 296 -24.24 1.20 -7.42
C GLY A 296 -23.40 2.47 -7.52
N HIS A 297 -23.99 3.58 -8.02
CA HIS A 297 -23.40 4.90 -8.20
C HIS A 297 -24.34 5.99 -7.69
N GLY A 298 -23.87 7.23 -7.59
CA GLY A 298 -24.67 8.39 -7.15
C GLY A 298 -24.46 8.78 -5.68
N LEU A 299 -23.56 8.11 -4.96
CA LEU A 299 -23.20 8.47 -3.58
C LEU A 299 -22.47 9.80 -3.56
N LYS A 300 -22.79 10.66 -2.57
CA LYS A 300 -22.18 11.98 -2.39
C LYS A 300 -21.47 12.07 -1.05
N TYR A 301 -20.22 12.52 -1.10
CA TYR A 301 -19.42 12.90 0.06
C TYR A 301 -19.41 14.42 0.17
N ILE A 302 -19.88 14.98 1.28
CA ILE A 302 -19.89 16.42 1.53
C ILE A 302 -18.73 16.76 2.45
N TYR A 303 -17.84 17.60 1.97
CA TYR A 303 -16.70 18.12 2.75
C TYR A 303 -17.08 19.33 3.59
N ALA A 304 -16.26 19.70 4.56
CA ALA A 304 -16.55 20.82 5.47
C ALA A 304 -16.66 22.18 4.75
N ASN A 305 -15.98 22.34 3.61
CA ASN A 305 -16.07 23.51 2.73
C ASN A 305 -17.34 23.54 1.85
N GLY A 306 -18.22 22.54 2.00
CA GLY A 306 -19.48 22.40 1.25
C GLY A 306 -19.34 21.75 -0.12
N VAL A 307 -18.12 21.44 -0.60
CA VAL A 307 -17.90 20.82 -1.91
C VAL A 307 -18.33 19.36 -1.87
N PRO A 308 -19.23 18.90 -2.77
CA PRO A 308 -19.55 17.49 -2.93
C PRO A 308 -18.50 16.78 -3.80
N VAL A 309 -18.11 15.57 -3.37
CA VAL A 309 -17.45 14.58 -4.22
C VAL A 309 -18.48 13.51 -4.55
N VAL A 310 -18.73 13.26 -5.81
CA VAL A 310 -19.81 12.37 -6.29
C VAL A 310 -19.20 11.14 -6.94
N HIS A 311 -19.54 9.96 -6.41
CA HIS A 311 -19.22 8.69 -7.03
C HIS A 311 -20.19 8.40 -8.18
N THR A 312 -19.73 8.51 -9.44
CA THR A 312 -20.60 8.42 -10.61
C THR A 312 -19.85 8.06 -11.89
N GLU A 313 -20.55 7.43 -12.84
CA GLU A 313 -20.05 7.19 -14.19
C GLU A 313 -20.29 8.36 -15.14
N LYS A 314 -21.23 9.26 -14.82
CA LYS A 314 -21.59 10.43 -15.63
C LYS A 314 -21.74 11.66 -14.77
N ASP A 315 -21.36 12.81 -15.30
CA ASP A 315 -21.60 14.11 -14.67
C ASP A 315 -23.09 14.53 -14.80
N ASP A 316 -23.43 15.69 -14.22
CA ASP A 316 -24.80 16.23 -14.21
C ASP A 316 -25.31 16.58 -15.63
N HIS A 317 -24.44 16.60 -16.64
CA HIS A 317 -24.77 16.83 -18.05
C HIS A 317 -24.80 15.54 -18.86
N GLY A 318 -24.65 14.37 -18.22
CA GLY A 318 -24.65 13.05 -18.86
C GLY A 318 -23.35 12.69 -19.57
N LYS A 319 -22.28 13.51 -19.43
CA LYS A 319 -20.96 13.23 -19.98
C LYS A 319 -20.24 12.18 -19.11
N GLY A 320 -19.61 11.22 -19.76
CA GLY A 320 -18.85 10.18 -19.08
C GLY A 320 -17.69 10.73 -18.24
N VAL A 321 -17.56 10.24 -17.02
CA VAL A 321 -16.45 10.52 -16.10
C VAL A 321 -15.37 9.47 -16.30
N ASP A 322 -14.16 9.87 -16.72
CA ASP A 322 -13.00 9.00 -16.86
C ASP A 322 -11.96 9.41 -15.80
N GLY A 323 -11.90 8.67 -14.69
CA GLY A 323 -11.05 8.98 -13.56
C GLY A 323 -11.64 10.01 -12.59
N VAL A 324 -11.02 11.18 -12.49
CA VAL A 324 -11.44 12.27 -11.59
C VAL A 324 -11.69 13.54 -12.39
N VAL A 325 -12.83 14.20 -12.16
CA VAL A 325 -13.20 15.48 -12.79
C VAL A 325 -13.45 16.52 -11.71
N PHE A 326 -12.65 17.57 -11.72
CA PHE A 326 -12.84 18.76 -10.87
C PHE A 326 -13.60 19.81 -11.67
N VAL A 327 -14.74 20.29 -11.14
CA VAL A 327 -15.57 21.32 -11.79
C VAL A 327 -15.62 22.56 -10.91
N GLY A 328 -15.15 23.67 -11.46
CA GLY A 328 -15.16 24.99 -10.81
C GLY A 328 -16.14 25.97 -11.47
N ALA A 329 -16.05 27.23 -11.04
CA ALA A 329 -16.89 28.32 -11.60
C ALA A 329 -16.46 28.68 -13.03
N ASP A 330 -15.17 28.61 -13.33
CA ASP A 330 -14.56 29.13 -14.55
C ASP A 330 -14.06 28.03 -15.49
N GLY A 331 -14.25 26.76 -15.10
CA GLY A 331 -13.83 25.62 -15.95
C GLY A 331 -13.82 24.29 -15.23
N TRP A 332 -13.25 23.29 -15.89
CA TRP A 332 -13.11 21.95 -15.35
C TRP A 332 -11.75 21.35 -15.74
N ILE A 333 -11.27 20.41 -14.93
CA ILE A 333 -10.08 19.59 -15.17
C ILE A 333 -10.46 18.12 -14.98
N GLN A 334 -10.15 17.29 -15.97
CA GLN A 334 -10.29 15.83 -15.89
C GLN A 334 -8.92 15.19 -15.98
N VAL A 335 -8.68 14.22 -15.08
CA VAL A 335 -7.42 13.48 -15.01
C VAL A 335 -7.63 11.99 -14.84
N ASN A 336 -6.86 11.22 -15.59
CA ASN A 336 -6.68 9.78 -15.44
C ASN A 336 -5.24 9.40 -15.84
N ARG A 337 -4.87 8.14 -15.73
CA ARG A 337 -3.52 7.64 -16.07
C ARG A 337 -3.19 7.98 -17.53
N GLY A 338 -2.11 8.76 -17.72
CA GLY A 338 -1.66 9.24 -19.04
C GLY A 338 -2.61 10.21 -19.73
N LYS A 339 -3.59 10.78 -19.02
CA LYS A 339 -4.57 11.71 -19.58
C LYS A 339 -4.79 12.90 -18.67
N LEU A 340 -4.71 14.11 -19.23
CA LEU A 340 -5.07 15.36 -18.57
C LEU A 340 -5.77 16.26 -19.61
N SER A 341 -6.95 16.73 -19.26
CA SER A 341 -7.74 17.63 -20.12
C SER A 341 -8.46 18.67 -19.30
N SER A 342 -8.83 19.77 -19.92
CA SER A 342 -9.56 20.87 -19.29
C SER A 342 -10.51 21.55 -20.27
N GLY A 343 -11.46 22.28 -19.74
CA GLY A 343 -12.25 23.25 -20.46
C GLY A 343 -12.40 24.53 -19.61
N PRO A 344 -11.91 25.68 -20.09
CA PRO A 344 -11.11 25.94 -21.29
C PRO A 344 -9.76 25.19 -21.34
N GLU A 345 -9.27 24.91 -22.55
CA GLU A 345 -8.01 24.15 -22.75
C GLU A 345 -6.77 24.92 -22.27
N GLU A 346 -6.84 26.24 -22.25
CA GLU A 346 -5.80 27.15 -21.75
C GLU A 346 -5.42 26.87 -20.29
N ILE A 347 -6.35 26.34 -19.50
CA ILE A 347 -6.11 25.99 -18.08
C ILE A 347 -4.89 25.08 -17.94
N ILE A 348 -4.80 24.03 -18.75
CA ILE A 348 -3.67 23.08 -18.68
C ILE A 348 -2.48 23.48 -19.53
N LYS A 349 -2.66 24.40 -20.52
CA LYS A 349 -1.57 24.89 -21.37
C LYS A 349 -0.77 26.01 -20.70
N THR A 350 -1.38 26.77 -19.79
CA THR A 350 -0.71 27.87 -19.08
C THR A 350 0.17 27.30 -17.97
N PRO A 351 1.49 27.53 -18.00
CA PRO A 351 2.41 27.07 -16.96
C PRO A 351 2.03 27.63 -15.58
N LEU A 352 2.40 26.91 -14.54
CA LEU A 352 2.31 27.41 -13.17
C LEU A 352 3.32 28.54 -12.96
N GLY A 353 2.86 29.65 -12.35
CA GLY A 353 3.69 30.76 -11.93
C GLY A 353 4.25 30.55 -10.53
N GLU A 354 5.13 31.46 -10.08
CA GLU A 354 5.78 31.38 -8.76
C GLU A 354 4.79 31.39 -7.58
N ASN A 355 3.65 32.08 -7.73
CA ASN A 355 2.62 32.20 -6.69
C ASN A 355 1.59 31.05 -6.72
N ASP A 356 1.66 30.14 -7.69
CA ASP A 356 0.80 28.96 -7.74
C ASP A 356 1.21 27.92 -6.71
N VAL A 357 0.29 27.00 -6.41
CA VAL A 357 0.58 25.88 -5.52
C VAL A 357 1.50 24.88 -6.21
N HIS A 358 2.65 24.64 -5.62
CA HIS A 358 3.60 23.62 -6.05
C HIS A 358 3.60 22.47 -5.06
N LEU A 359 3.11 21.32 -5.51
CA LEU A 359 3.06 20.10 -4.70
C LEU A 359 4.38 19.34 -4.76
N TYR A 360 4.63 18.51 -3.75
CA TYR A 360 5.83 17.68 -3.71
C TYR A 360 5.98 16.84 -4.97
N LYS A 361 7.12 16.98 -5.63
CA LYS A 361 7.47 16.21 -6.85
C LYS A 361 8.25 14.96 -6.44
N SER A 362 7.56 13.82 -6.44
CA SER A 362 8.17 12.52 -6.19
C SER A 362 9.11 12.12 -7.34
N PRO A 363 10.29 11.53 -7.04
CA PRO A 363 11.21 11.00 -8.06
C PRO A 363 10.73 9.67 -8.67
N GLY A 364 9.53 9.24 -8.36
CA GLY A 364 8.93 7.94 -8.66
C GLY A 364 8.56 7.21 -7.36
N HIS A 365 7.43 6.53 -7.36
CA HIS A 365 6.76 6.11 -6.12
C HIS A 365 7.62 5.21 -5.23
N GLN A 366 8.17 4.11 -5.76
CA GLN A 366 9.05 3.23 -5.00
C GLN A 366 10.40 3.92 -4.67
N ARG A 367 10.91 4.77 -5.59
CA ARG A 367 12.17 5.49 -5.35
C ARG A 367 12.03 6.51 -4.23
N ASP A 368 10.88 7.17 -4.14
CA ASP A 368 10.54 8.09 -3.06
C ASP A 368 10.58 7.38 -1.70
N TRP A 369 9.92 6.20 -1.60
CA TRP A 369 9.98 5.39 -0.39
C TRP A 369 11.40 5.03 0.03
N LEU A 370 12.22 4.49 -0.90
CA LEU A 370 13.61 4.13 -0.62
C LEU A 370 14.45 5.33 -0.16
N ALA A 371 14.22 6.50 -0.77
CA ALA A 371 14.88 7.73 -0.37
C ALA A 371 14.44 8.17 1.04
N CYS A 372 13.14 8.06 1.34
CA CYS A 372 12.58 8.39 2.64
C CYS A 372 13.05 7.45 3.75
N VAL A 373 13.20 6.15 3.48
CA VAL A 373 13.81 5.20 4.42
C VAL A 373 15.21 5.65 4.84
N LYS A 374 16.04 6.10 3.88
CA LYS A 374 17.40 6.59 4.16
C LYS A 374 17.43 7.95 4.87
N THR A 375 16.52 8.85 4.50
CA THR A 375 16.51 10.24 5.01
C THR A 375 15.62 10.44 6.22
N ARG A 376 14.84 9.43 6.60
CA ARG A 376 13.82 9.45 7.67
C ARG A 376 12.72 10.51 7.44
N LYS A 377 12.52 10.95 6.20
CA LYS A 377 11.44 11.87 5.83
C LYS A 377 10.14 11.10 5.57
N ARG A 378 9.02 11.80 5.62
CA ARG A 378 7.72 11.23 5.21
C ARG A 378 7.65 11.13 3.69
N PRO A 379 7.24 9.99 3.13
CA PRO A 379 7.07 9.83 1.69
C PRO A 379 5.79 10.54 1.20
N ILE A 380 5.64 10.65 -0.13
CA ILE A 380 4.52 11.34 -0.77
C ILE A 380 3.15 10.77 -0.39
N CYS A 381 3.06 9.47 -0.17
CA CYS A 381 1.86 8.81 0.32
C CYS A 381 2.14 8.17 1.69
N ASP A 382 2.39 9.02 2.68
CA ASP A 382 2.56 8.62 4.09
C ASP A 382 1.33 7.84 4.60
N VAL A 383 1.51 7.07 5.67
CA VAL A 383 0.44 6.24 6.25
C VAL A 383 -0.86 7.02 6.47
N GLU A 384 -0.80 8.27 6.95
CA GLU A 384 -1.99 9.08 7.22
C GLU A 384 -2.71 9.47 5.94
N VAL A 385 -1.98 9.84 4.90
CA VAL A 385 -2.55 10.14 3.58
C VAL A 385 -3.32 8.93 3.03
N GLY A 386 -2.69 7.75 3.04
CA GLY A 386 -3.34 6.52 2.57
C GLY A 386 -4.52 6.10 3.45
N ALA A 387 -4.40 6.27 4.77
CA ALA A 387 -5.47 5.97 5.74
C ALA A 387 -6.69 6.88 5.54
N ARG A 388 -6.48 8.19 5.30
CA ARG A 388 -7.55 9.14 4.99
C ARG A 388 -8.27 8.77 3.70
N SER A 389 -7.52 8.45 2.66
CA SER A 389 -8.08 8.09 1.35
C SER A 389 -8.87 6.78 1.40
N VAL A 390 -8.36 5.74 2.07
CA VAL A 390 -9.10 4.49 2.21
C VAL A 390 -10.32 4.64 3.12
N THR A 391 -10.28 5.55 4.09
CA THR A 391 -11.45 5.87 4.94
C THR A 391 -12.60 6.47 4.13
N VAL A 392 -12.32 7.33 3.15
CA VAL A 392 -13.36 7.81 2.21
C VAL A 392 -14.01 6.63 1.50
N CYS A 393 -13.22 5.66 1.03
CA CYS A 393 -13.73 4.46 0.38
C CYS A 393 -14.59 3.60 1.32
N HIS A 394 -14.14 3.39 2.57
CA HIS A 394 -14.89 2.63 3.57
C HIS A 394 -16.22 3.30 3.93
N LEU A 395 -16.23 4.61 4.17
CA LEU A 395 -17.45 5.37 4.41
C LEU A 395 -18.45 5.22 3.26
N GLY A 396 -17.96 5.21 2.02
CA GLY A 396 -18.77 4.95 0.83
C GLY A 396 -19.35 3.54 0.82
N ASN A 397 -18.54 2.53 1.07
CA ASN A 397 -19.00 1.15 1.18
C ASN A 397 -20.08 0.99 2.24
N ILE A 398 -19.85 1.55 3.44
CA ILE A 398 -20.82 1.50 4.55
C ILE A 398 -22.15 2.13 4.13
N ALA A 399 -22.11 3.30 3.48
CA ALA A 399 -23.32 3.96 3.00
C ALA A 399 -24.04 3.15 1.91
N TYR A 400 -23.32 2.44 1.02
CA TYR A 400 -23.92 1.54 0.05
C TYR A 400 -24.52 0.28 0.69
N TRP A 401 -23.88 -0.30 1.69
CA TRP A 401 -24.38 -1.51 2.35
C TRP A 401 -25.58 -1.24 3.25
N THR A 402 -25.56 -0.12 3.99
CA THR A 402 -26.59 0.22 4.97
C THR A 402 -27.73 1.07 4.38
N ARG A 403 -27.46 1.80 3.30
CA ARG A 403 -28.35 2.82 2.73
C ARG A 403 -28.65 3.98 3.68
N GLU A 404 -27.86 4.11 4.72
CA GLU A 404 -27.99 5.16 5.73
C GLU A 404 -27.16 6.41 5.37
N ARG A 405 -27.66 7.58 5.78
CA ARG A 405 -26.90 8.82 5.77
C ARG A 405 -25.91 8.80 6.92
N ILE A 406 -24.64 9.04 6.64
CA ILE A 406 -23.58 9.00 7.63
C ILE A 406 -23.10 10.42 7.93
N LYS A 407 -23.00 10.77 9.22
CA LYS A 407 -22.21 11.91 9.71
C LYS A 407 -20.89 11.38 10.25
N TRP A 408 -19.80 12.03 9.85
CA TRP A 408 -18.45 11.63 10.20
C TRP A 408 -17.64 12.80 10.73
N ASP A 409 -16.91 12.60 11.82
CA ASP A 409 -15.91 13.55 12.31
C ASP A 409 -14.51 13.10 11.86
N PRO A 410 -13.94 13.70 10.80
CA PRO A 410 -12.63 13.29 10.29
C PRO A 410 -11.47 13.66 11.22
N LYS A 411 -11.65 14.53 12.20
CA LYS A 411 -10.63 14.89 13.19
C LYS A 411 -10.56 13.85 14.31
N LYS A 412 -11.73 13.40 14.78
CA LYS A 412 -11.84 12.42 15.85
C LYS A 412 -11.80 10.95 15.35
N TRP A 413 -11.98 10.75 14.05
CA TRP A 413 -12.09 9.42 13.44
C TRP A 413 -13.29 8.63 14.01
N GLU A 414 -14.44 9.27 14.10
CA GLU A 414 -15.63 8.67 14.66
C GLU A 414 -16.90 9.02 13.88
N PHE A 415 -17.87 8.14 13.92
CA PHE A 415 -19.22 8.42 13.49
C PHE A 415 -19.91 9.36 14.47
N VAL A 416 -20.73 10.29 13.96
CA VAL A 416 -21.52 11.21 14.77
C VAL A 416 -22.97 10.77 14.73
N ASP A 417 -23.55 10.42 15.90
CA ASP A 417 -24.95 9.99 16.05
C ASP A 417 -25.35 8.84 15.09
N ALA A 418 -24.47 7.86 14.89
CA ALA A 418 -24.70 6.79 13.93
C ALA A 418 -25.63 5.70 14.51
N ALA A 419 -26.53 5.18 13.66
CA ALA A 419 -27.28 3.97 13.95
C ALA A 419 -26.34 2.77 14.15
N ALA A 420 -26.76 1.78 14.95
CA ALA A 420 -25.96 0.57 15.24
C ALA A 420 -25.57 -0.17 13.95
N GLU A 421 -26.44 -0.16 12.93
CA GLU A 421 -26.20 -0.76 11.61
C GLU A 421 -25.04 -0.10 10.85
N VAL A 422 -24.74 1.17 11.12
CA VAL A 422 -23.59 1.88 10.56
C VAL A 422 -22.37 1.66 11.45
N ALA A 423 -22.53 1.84 12.77
CA ALA A 423 -21.43 1.80 13.73
C ALA A 423 -20.67 0.47 13.74
N LYS A 424 -21.36 -0.66 13.53
CA LYS A 424 -20.74 -1.99 13.49
C LYS A 424 -19.67 -2.14 12.39
N TRP A 425 -19.70 -1.31 11.36
CA TRP A 425 -18.73 -1.35 10.25
C TRP A 425 -17.47 -0.51 10.51
N TYR A 426 -17.34 0.11 11.70
CA TYR A 426 -16.12 0.80 12.07
C TYR A 426 -14.91 -0.15 12.16
N ASP A 427 -15.15 -1.35 12.67
CA ASP A 427 -14.19 -2.45 12.71
C ASP A 427 -14.88 -3.78 12.33
N ARG A 428 -14.15 -4.88 12.39
CA ARG A 428 -14.61 -6.23 12.09
C ARG A 428 -14.18 -7.22 13.17
N GLU A 429 -14.90 -8.28 13.30
CA GLU A 429 -14.42 -9.46 14.03
C GLU A 429 -13.26 -10.10 13.27
N ARG A 430 -12.29 -10.60 13.99
CA ARG A 430 -11.15 -11.33 13.46
C ARG A 430 -11.11 -12.72 14.04
N ARG A 431 -10.86 -13.70 13.20
CA ARG A 431 -10.72 -15.11 13.60
C ARG A 431 -9.45 -15.28 14.42
N ASP A 432 -9.51 -16.02 15.53
CA ASP A 432 -8.32 -16.40 16.30
C ASP A 432 -7.37 -17.29 15.47
N PRO A 433 -6.06 -17.15 15.67
CA PRO A 433 -5.37 -16.24 16.60
C PRO A 433 -5.06 -14.84 16.03
N TRP A 434 -5.66 -14.44 14.91
CA TRP A 434 -5.30 -13.31 14.07
C TRP A 434 -5.89 -11.97 14.56
N GLN A 435 -5.65 -11.63 15.82
CA GLN A 435 -6.07 -10.34 16.38
C GLN A 435 -5.06 -9.24 16.03
N LEU A 436 -5.47 -7.96 16.12
CA LEU A 436 -4.53 -6.86 15.95
C LEU A 436 -3.48 -6.89 17.07
N PRO A 437 -2.18 -6.88 16.74
CA PRO A 437 -1.14 -6.78 17.74
C PRO A 437 -1.28 -5.51 18.58
N LYS A 438 -1.00 -5.61 19.88
CA LYS A 438 -0.88 -4.44 20.75
C LYS A 438 0.45 -3.75 20.44
N VAL A 439 0.41 -2.51 19.98
CA VAL A 439 1.56 -1.74 19.52
C VAL A 439 1.77 -0.49 20.38
#